data_6c717f397435a5826b7f4283e67b8454
#
_entry.id   6c717f397435a5826b7f4283e67b8454
#
_cell.length_a   1.000
_cell.length_b   1.000
_cell.length_c   1.000
_cell.angle_alpha   90.00
_cell.angle_beta   90.00
_cell.angle_gamma   90.00
#
_symmetry.space_group_name_H-M   'P 1'
#
loop_
_entity.id
_entity.type
_entity.pdbx_description
1 polymer ?
#
loop_
_entity_poly.entity_id
_entity_poly.type
_entity_poly.pdbx_seq_one_letter_code
_entity_poly.pdbx_strand_id
1 'polypeptide(L)'
;MLGENGNRRDTIIVSHPNDKAAQTFFRRDGSKGDVVTLIRENLSAFTVSGKDEWQKIAKVMARFANMPEPEYREDREYVKSVKATAFFDASRYEVKPIDTERIPRLFSERGLSDGTVKALAPFLSLIRDRQNGKFDGYNIGFPYTNGHSNVPQGYEIRGYGGYKSKAAGTDSSSSAWVADLSGGNPYIVKSVFFCESAFDAMAFYQVNRAQLGTDIALVSLGGTFSDRQITGVMERFPDARAYDCFDND
;
A
#
# COMPACT_ATOMS: atom_id res chain seq x y z
N MET A 1 0.13 -6.42 37.42
CA MET A 1 1.38 -5.82 37.94
C MET A 1 1.18 -5.40 39.36
N LEU A 2 2.14 -5.65 40.25
CA LEU A 2 2.16 -5.20 41.64
C LEU A 2 3.04 -3.96 41.72
N GLY A 3 2.61 -2.96 42.48
CA GLY A 3 3.43 -1.79 42.82
C GLY A 3 4.48 -2.13 43.87
N GLU A 4 5.42 -1.20 44.14
CA GLU A 4 6.47 -1.35 45.14
C GLU A 4 5.95 -1.71 46.54
N ASN A 5 4.69 -1.36 46.84
CA ASN A 5 4.02 -1.65 48.10
C ASN A 5 3.11 -2.90 48.05
N GLY A 6 3.27 -3.78 47.04
CA GLY A 6 2.43 -4.97 46.87
C GLY A 6 0.99 -4.71 46.42
N ASN A 7 0.57 -3.45 46.27
CA ASN A 7 -0.75 -3.09 45.79
C ASN A 7 -0.89 -3.31 44.29
N ARG A 8 -2.08 -3.74 43.86
CA ARG A 8 -2.41 -3.94 42.46
C ARG A 8 -2.38 -2.61 41.72
N ARG A 9 -1.35 -2.42 40.84
CA ARG A 9 -1.25 -1.20 40.02
C ARG A 9 -2.10 -1.28 38.77
N ASP A 10 -2.22 -2.47 38.17
CA ASP A 10 -2.92 -2.63 36.90
C ASP A 10 -3.40 -4.06 36.66
N THR A 11 -4.46 -4.20 35.90
CA THR A 11 -4.98 -5.49 35.45
C THR A 11 -4.95 -5.51 33.93
N ILE A 12 -4.11 -6.38 33.38
CA ILE A 12 -3.97 -6.60 31.95
C ILE A 12 -4.73 -7.88 31.59
N ILE A 13 -5.62 -7.79 30.62
CA ILE A 13 -6.35 -8.91 30.04
C ILE A 13 -5.72 -9.20 28.68
N VAL A 14 -5.28 -10.44 28.47
CA VAL A 14 -4.65 -10.87 27.21
C VAL A 14 -5.68 -11.59 26.36
N SER A 15 -5.91 -11.10 25.14
CA SER A 15 -6.68 -11.81 24.10
C SER A 15 -5.77 -12.75 23.35
N HIS A 16 -6.33 -13.86 22.88
CA HIS A 16 -5.64 -14.89 22.11
C HIS A 16 -4.33 -15.39 22.75
N PRO A 17 -4.34 -15.80 24.03
CA PRO A 17 -3.10 -16.10 24.76
C PRO A 17 -2.28 -17.23 24.16
N ASN A 18 -2.89 -18.09 23.34
CA ASN A 18 -2.23 -19.22 22.66
C ASN A 18 -1.84 -18.94 21.21
N ASP A 19 -2.20 -17.77 20.66
CA ASP A 19 -1.84 -17.34 19.31
C ASP A 19 -0.86 -16.17 19.36
N LYS A 20 0.44 -16.48 19.18
CA LYS A 20 1.51 -15.49 19.25
C LYS A 20 1.44 -14.38 18.20
N ALA A 21 0.77 -14.63 17.08
CA ALA A 21 0.62 -13.67 16.00
C ALA A 21 -0.54 -12.68 16.25
N ALA A 22 -1.55 -13.10 17.04
CA ALA A 22 -2.75 -12.32 17.30
C ALA A 22 -2.87 -11.86 18.77
N GLN A 23 -1.82 -12.03 19.58
CA GLN A 23 -1.84 -11.60 20.98
C GLN A 23 -1.97 -10.09 21.09
N THR A 24 -3.02 -9.64 21.78
CA THR A 24 -3.22 -8.25 22.16
C THR A 24 -3.57 -8.17 23.64
N PHE A 25 -3.42 -7.01 24.23
CA PHE A 25 -3.84 -6.75 25.60
C PHE A 25 -4.82 -5.58 25.66
N PHE A 26 -5.61 -5.56 26.72
CA PHE A 26 -6.42 -4.40 27.10
C PHE A 26 -6.48 -4.26 28.62
N ARG A 27 -6.68 -3.04 29.07
CA ARG A 27 -6.80 -2.65 30.47
C ARG A 27 -8.20 -2.14 30.80
N ARG A 28 -8.50 -2.02 32.07
CA ARG A 28 -9.79 -1.50 32.54
C ARG A 28 -10.05 -0.04 32.20
N ASP A 29 -9.01 0.73 31.95
CA ASP A 29 -9.10 2.13 31.52
C ASP A 29 -9.38 2.29 30.01
N GLY A 30 -9.52 1.19 29.30
CA GLY A 30 -9.78 1.15 27.86
C GLY A 30 -8.52 1.16 26.99
N SER A 31 -7.33 1.32 27.56
CA SER A 31 -6.08 1.23 26.79
C SER A 31 -5.84 -0.20 26.30
N LYS A 32 -5.35 -0.34 25.07
CA LYS A 32 -5.10 -1.60 24.39
C LYS A 32 -3.88 -1.53 23.50
N GLY A 33 -3.31 -2.67 23.16
CA GLY A 33 -2.17 -2.75 22.27
C GLY A 33 -1.65 -4.18 22.10
N ASP A 34 -0.53 -4.30 21.40
CA ASP A 34 0.23 -5.52 21.25
C ASP A 34 1.37 -5.62 22.28
N VAL A 35 2.19 -6.67 22.18
CA VAL A 35 3.33 -6.88 23.06
C VAL A 35 4.36 -5.75 22.97
N VAL A 36 4.55 -5.16 21.79
CA VAL A 36 5.49 -4.05 21.58
C VAL A 36 5.02 -2.81 22.32
N THR A 37 3.74 -2.49 22.22
CA THR A 37 3.09 -1.40 22.95
C THR A 37 3.21 -1.60 24.46
N LEU A 38 2.95 -2.83 24.95
CA LEU A 38 3.07 -3.15 26.37
C LEU A 38 4.49 -2.94 26.90
N ILE A 39 5.50 -3.42 26.16
CA ILE A 39 6.91 -3.23 26.52
C ILE A 39 7.27 -1.75 26.51
N ARG A 40 6.86 -1.01 25.47
CA ARG A 40 7.12 0.43 25.35
C ARG A 40 6.61 1.22 26.54
N GLU A 41 5.37 1.00 26.94
CA GLU A 41 4.73 1.69 28.05
C GLU A 41 5.37 1.37 29.41
N ASN A 42 6.05 0.22 29.51
CA ASN A 42 6.68 -0.24 30.74
C ASN A 42 8.21 -0.33 30.61
N LEU A 43 8.81 0.37 29.67
CA LEU A 43 10.24 0.23 29.34
C LEU A 43 11.16 0.55 30.52
N SER A 44 10.74 1.44 31.42
CA SER A 44 11.47 1.78 32.64
C SER A 44 11.55 0.63 33.67
N ALA A 45 10.69 -0.37 33.55
CA ALA A 45 10.72 -1.56 34.40
C ALA A 45 11.80 -2.58 33.99
N PHE A 46 12.45 -2.38 32.84
CA PHE A 46 13.45 -3.28 32.29
C PHE A 46 14.84 -2.66 32.33
N THR A 47 15.80 -3.39 32.89
CA THR A 47 17.22 -2.99 32.87
C THR A 47 17.80 -3.39 31.50
N VAL A 48 17.70 -2.48 30.53
CA VAL A 48 18.24 -2.66 29.17
C VAL A 48 18.95 -1.41 28.69
N SER A 49 20.09 -1.59 28.02
CA SER A 49 20.83 -0.51 27.36
C SER A 49 20.50 -0.49 25.86
N GLY A 50 20.42 0.67 25.27
CA GLY A 50 20.21 0.85 23.85
C GLY A 50 20.26 2.32 23.48
N LYS A 51 20.67 2.63 22.23
CA LYS A 51 20.82 3.98 21.72
C LYS A 51 19.45 4.69 21.58
N ASP A 52 18.41 3.92 21.27
CA ASP A 52 17.06 4.39 21.13
C ASP A 52 16.05 3.42 21.78
N GLU A 53 14.80 3.84 21.78
CA GLU A 53 13.69 3.07 22.38
C GLU A 53 13.50 1.72 21.70
N TRP A 54 13.60 1.67 20.37
CA TRP A 54 13.40 0.44 19.60
C TRP A 54 14.46 -0.63 19.87
N GLN A 55 15.72 -0.23 20.02
CA GLN A 55 16.79 -1.13 20.43
C GLN A 55 16.52 -1.75 21.80
N LYS A 56 16.03 -0.95 22.74
CA LYS A 56 15.67 -1.42 24.08
C LYS A 56 14.51 -2.42 24.01
N ILE A 57 13.45 -2.09 23.27
CA ILE A 57 12.29 -2.97 23.05
C ILE A 57 12.72 -4.28 22.44
N ALA A 58 13.54 -4.26 21.37
CA ALA A 58 14.02 -5.47 20.70
C ALA A 58 14.84 -6.39 21.62
N LYS A 59 15.68 -5.82 22.49
CA LYS A 59 16.41 -6.58 23.50
C LYS A 59 15.48 -7.20 24.54
N VAL A 60 14.48 -6.47 25.01
CA VAL A 60 13.48 -7.02 25.93
C VAL A 60 12.73 -8.18 25.27
N MET A 61 12.27 -8.02 24.05
CA MET A 61 11.60 -9.08 23.30
C MET A 61 12.49 -10.32 23.13
N ALA A 62 13.76 -10.14 22.77
CA ALA A 62 14.71 -11.24 22.60
C ALA A 62 14.87 -12.05 23.90
N ARG A 63 14.97 -11.38 25.05
CA ARG A 63 15.04 -12.05 26.37
C ARG A 63 13.79 -12.91 26.62
N PHE A 64 12.60 -12.40 26.39
CA PHE A 64 11.35 -13.15 26.56
C PHE A 64 11.17 -14.26 25.53
N ALA A 65 11.72 -14.11 24.33
CA ALA A 65 11.71 -15.13 23.30
C ALA A 65 12.82 -16.18 23.49
N ASN A 66 13.66 -16.04 24.51
CA ASN A 66 14.85 -16.87 24.74
C ASN A 66 15.79 -16.89 23.50
N MET A 67 15.91 -15.75 22.84
CA MET A 67 16.78 -15.51 21.70
C MET A 67 18.00 -14.68 22.12
N PRO A 68 19.14 -14.78 21.43
CA PRO A 68 20.27 -13.88 21.64
C PRO A 68 19.83 -12.42 21.50
N GLU A 69 20.31 -11.56 22.40
CA GLU A 69 20.06 -10.13 22.26
C GLU A 69 20.70 -9.61 20.97
N PRO A 70 19.98 -8.75 20.21
CA PRO A 70 20.57 -8.18 19.01
C PRO A 70 21.79 -7.32 19.36
N GLU A 71 22.94 -7.65 18.75
CA GLU A 71 24.14 -6.82 18.81
C GLU A 71 24.01 -5.68 17.81
N TYR A 72 23.94 -4.46 18.31
CA TYR A 72 23.97 -3.26 17.49
C TYR A 72 25.43 -2.79 17.40
N ARG A 73 26.10 -3.08 16.27
CA ARG A 73 27.43 -2.56 16.01
C ARG A 73 27.35 -1.06 15.78
N GLU A 74 28.08 -0.28 16.58
CA GLU A 74 28.13 1.20 16.47
C GLU A 74 28.65 1.69 15.11
N ASP A 75 29.46 0.85 14.42
CA ASP A 75 30.10 1.15 13.14
C ASP A 75 29.18 0.98 11.90
N ARG A 76 27.98 0.45 12.05
CA ARG A 76 26.95 0.68 11.05
C ARG A 76 26.36 2.05 11.36
N GLU A 77 27.05 3.12 10.91
CA GLU A 77 26.31 4.22 10.36
C GLU A 77 25.24 3.56 9.50
N TYR A 78 24.01 3.62 9.97
CA TYR A 78 22.86 3.47 9.11
C TYR A 78 22.98 4.73 8.24
N VAL A 79 23.88 4.67 7.28
CA VAL A 79 23.76 5.44 6.07
C VAL A 79 22.39 4.97 5.62
N LYS A 80 21.33 5.73 6.02
CA LYS A 80 20.15 5.80 5.17
C LYS A 80 20.82 5.97 3.82
N SER A 81 20.92 4.86 3.08
CA SER A 81 21.18 4.97 1.68
C SER A 81 20.08 5.94 1.29
N VAL A 82 20.46 7.20 1.11
CA VAL A 82 19.72 8.12 0.29
C VAL A 82 19.74 7.33 -1.00
N LYS A 83 18.74 6.45 -1.15
CA LYS A 83 18.41 5.87 -2.44
C LYS A 83 18.25 7.14 -3.23
N ALA A 84 19.29 7.47 -4.01
CA ALA A 84 19.23 8.54 -4.97
C ALA A 84 17.87 8.32 -5.61
N THR A 85 16.98 9.31 -5.52
CA THR A 85 15.58 9.17 -5.92
C THR A 85 15.68 8.76 -7.38
N ALA A 86 15.70 7.46 -7.66
CA ALA A 86 15.85 6.94 -8.98
C ALA A 86 14.59 7.37 -9.68
N PHE A 87 14.68 8.27 -10.63
CA PHE A 87 13.56 8.63 -11.49
C PHE A 87 13.13 7.39 -12.24
N PHE A 88 11.86 7.31 -12.55
CA PHE A 88 11.33 6.22 -13.36
C PHE A 88 12.00 6.25 -14.75
N ASP A 89 12.68 5.17 -15.08
CA ASP A 89 13.29 4.95 -16.38
C ASP A 89 12.39 4.05 -17.24
N ALA A 90 11.63 4.65 -18.15
CA ALA A 90 10.73 3.93 -19.03
C ALA A 90 11.48 2.97 -19.97
N SER A 91 12.75 3.23 -20.33
CA SER A 91 13.53 2.38 -21.23
C SER A 91 13.84 0.99 -20.65
N ARG A 92 13.82 0.87 -19.33
CA ARG A 92 13.97 -0.38 -18.60
C ARG A 92 12.81 -1.34 -18.83
N TYR A 93 11.64 -0.82 -19.17
CA TYR A 93 10.41 -1.61 -19.26
C TYR A 93 9.94 -1.78 -20.70
N GLU A 94 9.49 -2.97 -21.04
CA GLU A 94 8.71 -3.20 -22.24
C GLU A 94 7.23 -3.16 -21.84
N VAL A 95 6.48 -2.27 -22.48
CA VAL A 95 5.07 -2.05 -22.17
C VAL A 95 4.24 -2.30 -23.44
N LYS A 96 3.15 -3.05 -23.29
CA LYS A 96 2.19 -3.37 -24.35
C LYS A 96 0.76 -3.10 -23.86
N PRO A 97 -0.18 -2.75 -24.75
CA PRO A 97 -1.60 -2.70 -24.38
C PRO A 97 -2.11 -4.08 -23.97
N ILE A 98 -3.18 -4.12 -23.20
CA ILE A 98 -3.93 -5.34 -22.91
C ILE A 98 -4.61 -5.80 -24.19
N ASP A 99 -4.40 -7.07 -24.54
CA ASP A 99 -5.15 -7.73 -25.61
C ASP A 99 -6.55 -8.10 -25.08
N THR A 100 -7.56 -7.41 -25.59
CA THR A 100 -8.96 -7.62 -25.16
C THR A 100 -9.59 -8.90 -25.69
N GLU A 101 -8.95 -9.56 -26.65
CA GLU A 101 -9.35 -10.89 -27.16
C GLU A 101 -8.66 -12.03 -26.37
N ARG A 102 -7.55 -11.72 -25.70
CA ARG A 102 -6.77 -12.66 -24.87
C ARG A 102 -6.48 -12.08 -23.51
N ILE A 103 -7.53 -11.83 -22.77
CA ILE A 103 -7.45 -11.22 -21.43
C ILE A 103 -6.62 -12.13 -20.50
N PRO A 104 -5.62 -11.57 -19.78
CA PRO A 104 -4.84 -12.33 -18.82
C PRO A 104 -5.71 -12.94 -17.71
N ARG A 105 -5.51 -14.23 -17.47
CA ARG A 105 -6.27 -15.00 -16.48
C ARG A 105 -6.21 -14.41 -15.06
N LEU A 106 -5.18 -13.63 -14.74
CA LEU A 106 -5.06 -12.95 -13.45
C LEU A 106 -6.30 -12.10 -13.10
N PHE A 107 -6.95 -11.50 -14.08
CA PHE A 107 -8.17 -10.71 -13.84
C PHE A 107 -9.33 -11.60 -13.37
N SER A 108 -9.57 -12.74 -14.03
CA SER A 108 -10.62 -13.68 -13.62
C SER A 108 -10.31 -14.34 -12.27
N GLU A 109 -9.04 -14.61 -11.96
CA GLU A 109 -8.60 -15.08 -10.63
C GLU A 109 -8.87 -14.06 -9.52
N ARG A 110 -8.99 -12.78 -9.87
CA ARG A 110 -9.38 -11.68 -8.99
C ARG A 110 -10.88 -11.39 -9.02
N GLY A 111 -11.68 -12.23 -9.67
CA GLY A 111 -13.13 -12.06 -9.75
C GLY A 111 -13.59 -10.99 -10.73
N LEU A 112 -12.70 -10.49 -11.59
CA LEU A 112 -13.03 -9.47 -12.58
C LEU A 112 -13.52 -10.10 -13.88
N SER A 113 -14.65 -9.62 -14.39
CA SER A 113 -15.25 -10.04 -15.65
C SER A 113 -14.49 -9.46 -16.86
N ASP A 114 -14.53 -10.17 -17.98
CA ASP A 114 -13.96 -9.68 -19.24
C ASP A 114 -14.55 -8.34 -19.65
N GLY A 115 -15.84 -8.11 -19.40
CA GLY A 115 -16.49 -6.83 -19.68
C GLY A 115 -15.92 -5.65 -18.89
N THR A 116 -15.52 -5.89 -17.64
CA THR A 116 -14.84 -4.89 -16.82
C THR A 116 -13.44 -4.61 -17.35
N VAL A 117 -12.70 -5.67 -17.67
CA VAL A 117 -11.34 -5.51 -18.21
C VAL A 117 -11.36 -4.81 -19.57
N LYS A 118 -12.28 -5.16 -20.46
CA LYS A 118 -12.46 -4.49 -21.77
C LYS A 118 -12.77 -3.00 -21.62
N ALA A 119 -13.64 -2.64 -20.69
CA ALA A 119 -14.01 -1.25 -20.44
C ALA A 119 -12.81 -0.42 -19.91
N LEU A 120 -11.94 -1.02 -19.11
CA LEU A 120 -10.81 -0.35 -18.50
C LEU A 120 -9.48 -0.61 -19.22
N ALA A 121 -9.47 -1.40 -20.31
CA ALA A 121 -8.26 -1.75 -21.06
C ALA A 121 -7.39 -0.55 -21.50
N PRO A 122 -7.95 0.62 -21.86
CA PRO A 122 -7.14 1.79 -22.21
C PRO A 122 -6.24 2.30 -21.07
N PHE A 123 -6.57 1.96 -19.82
CA PHE A 123 -5.86 2.38 -18.62
C PHE A 123 -4.97 1.27 -18.04
N LEU A 124 -4.85 0.14 -18.72
CA LEU A 124 -4.11 -1.04 -18.32
C LEU A 124 -2.98 -1.33 -19.31
N SER A 125 -1.96 -2.02 -18.85
CA SER A 125 -0.83 -2.42 -19.67
C SER A 125 -0.34 -3.82 -19.29
N LEU A 126 0.33 -4.48 -20.22
CA LEU A 126 1.26 -5.56 -19.93
C LEU A 126 2.64 -4.94 -19.78
N ILE A 127 3.36 -5.26 -18.70
CA ILE A 127 4.68 -4.71 -18.42
C ILE A 127 5.70 -5.81 -18.12
N ARG A 128 6.88 -5.70 -18.72
CA ARG A 128 8.03 -6.58 -18.48
C ARG A 128 9.24 -5.75 -18.15
N ASP A 129 9.92 -6.10 -17.04
CA ASP A 129 11.21 -5.50 -16.65
C ASP A 129 12.33 -6.21 -17.42
N ARG A 130 12.98 -5.51 -18.33
CA ARG A 130 14.10 -6.04 -19.14
C ARG A 130 15.35 -6.37 -18.32
N GLN A 131 15.47 -5.80 -17.13
CA GLN A 131 16.60 -6.06 -16.22
C GLN A 131 16.32 -7.20 -15.24
N ASN A 132 15.10 -7.75 -15.23
CA ASN A 132 14.77 -8.87 -14.36
C ASN A 132 15.15 -10.21 -14.99
N GLY A 133 16.38 -10.65 -14.76
CA GLY A 133 16.87 -11.95 -15.28
C GLY A 133 16.18 -13.19 -14.70
N LYS A 134 15.29 -13.04 -13.70
CA LYS A 134 14.57 -14.16 -13.06
C LYS A 134 13.20 -14.42 -13.64
N PHE A 135 12.60 -13.44 -14.32
CA PHE A 135 11.26 -13.53 -14.86
C PHE A 135 11.19 -12.80 -16.21
N ASP A 136 10.99 -13.55 -17.27
CA ASP A 136 10.91 -13.05 -18.66
C ASP A 136 9.47 -12.93 -19.17
N GLY A 137 8.49 -12.92 -18.25
CA GLY A 137 7.08 -12.77 -18.59
C GLY A 137 6.56 -11.35 -18.44
N TYR A 138 5.32 -11.16 -18.84
CA TYR A 138 4.59 -9.93 -18.61
C TYR A 138 3.72 -10.03 -17.35
N ASN A 139 3.73 -8.97 -16.59
CA ASN A 139 2.79 -8.71 -15.50
C ASN A 139 1.75 -7.68 -15.95
N ILE A 140 0.69 -7.50 -15.17
CA ILE A 140 -0.24 -6.39 -15.36
C ILE A 140 0.41 -5.12 -14.80
N GLY A 141 0.44 -4.07 -15.61
CA GLY A 141 0.90 -2.75 -15.24
C GLY A 141 -0.24 -1.75 -15.18
N PHE A 142 -0.31 -1.01 -14.11
CA PHE A 142 -1.22 0.12 -13.92
C PHE A 142 -0.38 1.40 -14.00
N PRO A 143 -0.45 2.17 -15.11
CA PRO A 143 0.38 3.35 -15.29
C PRO A 143 0.02 4.44 -14.28
N TYR A 144 1.02 4.94 -13.58
CA TYR A 144 0.88 6.09 -12.69
C TYR A 144 1.13 7.38 -13.47
N THR A 145 0.18 8.28 -13.43
CA THR A 145 0.29 9.61 -14.04
C THR A 145 0.11 10.68 -12.98
N ASN A 146 0.74 11.83 -13.17
CA ASN A 146 0.45 13.01 -12.36
C ASN A 146 -0.74 13.79 -12.96
N GLY A 147 -1.31 14.72 -12.20
CA GLY A 147 -2.50 15.47 -12.63
C GLY A 147 -2.35 16.26 -13.93
N HIS A 148 -1.13 16.51 -14.38
CA HIS A 148 -0.82 17.41 -15.50
C HIS A 148 -0.35 16.68 -16.77
N SER A 149 -0.08 15.39 -16.71
CA SER A 149 0.48 14.63 -17.82
C SER A 149 -0.07 13.21 -17.88
N ASN A 150 -0.39 12.76 -19.10
CA ASN A 150 -0.71 11.35 -19.36
C ASN A 150 0.53 10.47 -19.54
N VAL A 151 1.73 11.04 -19.47
CA VAL A 151 2.98 10.27 -19.55
C VAL A 151 3.18 9.53 -18.22
N PRO A 152 3.35 8.20 -18.24
CA PRO A 152 3.56 7.44 -17.03
C PRO A 152 4.82 7.87 -16.27
N GLN A 153 4.65 8.14 -14.99
CA GLN A 153 5.72 8.42 -14.02
C GLN A 153 6.09 7.16 -13.22
N GLY A 154 5.63 6.01 -13.66
CA GLY A 154 5.84 4.71 -13.08
C GLY A 154 4.67 3.78 -13.30
N TYR A 155 4.72 2.63 -12.64
CA TYR A 155 3.68 1.61 -12.72
C TYR A 155 3.51 0.91 -11.37
N GLU A 156 2.27 0.66 -10.98
CA GLU A 156 1.96 -0.43 -10.08
C GLU A 156 1.97 -1.73 -10.90
N ILE A 157 2.59 -2.79 -10.36
CA ILE A 157 2.77 -4.06 -11.07
C ILE A 157 2.09 -5.17 -10.27
N ARG A 158 1.28 -5.96 -10.94
CA ARG A 158 0.60 -7.13 -10.39
C ARG A 158 0.86 -8.36 -11.24
N GLY A 159 1.17 -9.47 -10.58
CA GLY A 159 1.45 -10.75 -11.25
C GLY A 159 0.80 -11.92 -10.53
N TYR A 160 1.01 -13.10 -11.09
CA TYR A 160 0.54 -14.35 -10.51
C TYR A 160 1.21 -14.65 -9.17
N GLY A 161 0.59 -15.54 -8.37
CA GLY A 161 1.14 -15.93 -7.07
C GLY A 161 1.15 -14.79 -6.04
N GLY A 162 0.29 -13.79 -6.18
CA GLY A 162 0.24 -12.66 -5.26
C GLY A 162 1.34 -11.61 -5.47
N TYR A 163 2.10 -11.70 -6.57
CA TYR A 163 3.17 -10.73 -6.84
C TYR A 163 2.60 -9.31 -6.96
N LYS A 164 3.14 -8.43 -6.12
CA LYS A 164 2.84 -7.00 -6.12
C LYS A 164 4.14 -6.21 -5.98
N SER A 165 4.31 -5.19 -6.80
CA SER A 165 5.46 -4.29 -6.78
C SER A 165 5.11 -2.95 -7.39
N LYS A 166 6.03 -2.01 -7.30
CA LYS A 166 6.05 -0.81 -8.14
C LYS A 166 7.29 -0.87 -9.03
N ALA A 167 7.19 -0.36 -10.25
CA ALA A 167 8.34 -0.18 -11.12
C ALA A 167 9.39 0.68 -10.43
N ALA A 168 10.68 0.36 -10.63
CA ALA A 168 11.75 1.10 -9.98
C ALA A 168 11.69 2.58 -10.37
N GLY A 169 11.77 3.47 -9.39
CA GLY A 169 11.70 4.91 -9.59
C GLY A 169 10.28 5.47 -9.79
N THR A 170 9.22 4.64 -9.63
CA THR A 170 7.83 5.13 -9.67
C THR A 170 7.64 6.28 -8.69
N ASP A 171 7.15 7.41 -9.18
CA ASP A 171 6.74 8.52 -8.33
C ASP A 171 5.41 8.18 -7.63
N SER A 172 5.52 7.61 -6.44
CA SER A 172 4.37 7.29 -5.59
C SER A 172 3.96 8.43 -4.68
N SER A 173 4.63 9.59 -4.78
CA SER A 173 4.35 10.74 -3.94
C SER A 173 3.40 11.74 -4.58
N SER A 174 3.38 11.79 -5.92
CA SER A 174 2.55 12.75 -6.66
C SER A 174 1.78 12.13 -7.83
N SER A 175 1.98 10.83 -8.12
CA SER A 175 1.33 10.15 -9.22
C SER A 175 0.42 9.01 -8.73
N ALA A 176 -0.64 8.74 -9.48
CA ALA A 176 -1.62 7.70 -9.20
C ALA A 176 -2.03 6.99 -10.50
N TRP A 177 -2.60 5.80 -10.40
CA TRP A 177 -3.32 5.23 -11.52
C TRP A 177 -4.68 5.91 -11.64
N VAL A 178 -5.00 6.40 -12.83
CA VAL A 178 -6.24 7.11 -13.12
C VAL A 178 -6.90 6.52 -14.36
N ALA A 179 -8.12 6.02 -14.21
CA ALA A 179 -8.99 5.61 -15.31
C ALA A 179 -10.09 6.66 -15.49
N ASP A 180 -9.86 7.56 -16.44
CA ASP A 180 -10.77 8.63 -16.81
C ASP A 180 -11.75 8.12 -17.87
N LEU A 181 -13.00 7.84 -17.47
CA LEU A 181 -14.04 7.31 -18.36
C LEU A 181 -14.77 8.39 -19.16
N SER A 182 -14.39 9.66 -19.00
CA SER A 182 -15.00 10.78 -19.73
C SER A 182 -14.59 10.87 -21.22
N GLY A 183 -13.73 9.97 -21.66
CA GLY A 183 -13.15 10.04 -23.02
C GLY A 183 -12.08 11.12 -23.17
N GLY A 184 -11.46 11.54 -22.06
CA GLY A 184 -10.35 12.49 -22.03
C GLY A 184 -10.76 13.95 -21.86
N ASN A 185 -12.03 14.22 -21.54
CA ASN A 185 -12.48 15.57 -21.18
C ASN A 185 -12.62 15.71 -19.65
N PRO A 186 -11.63 16.26 -18.95
CA PRO A 186 -11.64 16.31 -17.49
C PRO A 186 -12.75 17.20 -16.90
N TYR A 187 -13.27 18.17 -17.67
CA TYR A 187 -14.29 19.11 -17.20
C TYR A 187 -15.70 18.49 -17.11
N ILE A 188 -15.95 17.36 -17.79
CA ILE A 188 -17.22 16.67 -17.65
C ILE A 188 -17.22 15.63 -16.52
N VAL A 189 -16.07 15.31 -15.94
CA VAL A 189 -15.98 14.40 -14.80
C VAL A 189 -16.65 15.03 -13.58
N LYS A 190 -17.63 14.33 -13.02
CA LYS A 190 -18.41 14.79 -11.84
C LYS A 190 -18.05 14.04 -10.57
N SER A 191 -17.45 12.85 -10.70
CA SER A 191 -17.11 12.03 -9.56
C SER A 191 -15.76 11.37 -9.74
N VAL A 192 -14.92 11.48 -8.72
CA VAL A 192 -13.61 10.78 -8.63
C VAL A 192 -13.67 9.82 -7.45
N PHE A 193 -13.48 8.53 -7.72
CA PHE A 193 -13.50 7.46 -6.73
C PHE A 193 -12.09 7.02 -6.40
N PHE A 194 -11.65 7.26 -5.16
CA PHE A 194 -10.33 6.89 -4.67
C PHE A 194 -10.37 5.53 -3.98
N CYS A 195 -9.56 4.60 -4.45
CA CYS A 195 -9.42 3.24 -3.92
C CYS A 195 -7.97 2.97 -3.52
N GLU A 196 -7.74 1.99 -2.65
CA GLU A 196 -6.40 1.64 -2.20
C GLU A 196 -5.56 1.01 -3.30
N SER A 197 -6.15 0.14 -4.12
CA SER A 197 -5.45 -0.50 -5.24
C SER A 197 -6.24 -0.40 -6.54
N ALA A 198 -5.56 -0.62 -7.65
CA ALA A 198 -6.19 -0.61 -8.96
C ALA A 198 -7.21 -1.77 -9.12
N PHE A 199 -6.97 -2.91 -8.48
CA PHE A 199 -7.95 -4.01 -8.49
C PHE A 199 -9.22 -3.65 -7.71
N ASP A 200 -9.10 -2.92 -6.60
CA ASP A 200 -10.26 -2.47 -5.81
C ASP A 200 -11.09 -1.48 -6.63
N ALA A 201 -10.44 -0.54 -7.32
CA ALA A 201 -11.09 0.38 -8.23
C ALA A 201 -11.80 -0.33 -9.39
N MET A 202 -11.20 -1.38 -9.96
CA MET A 202 -11.82 -2.21 -11.00
C MET A 202 -13.01 -3.00 -10.45
N ALA A 203 -12.90 -3.55 -9.25
CA ALA A 203 -13.98 -4.26 -8.57
C ALA A 203 -15.14 -3.32 -8.23
N PHE A 204 -14.84 -2.13 -7.71
CA PHE A 204 -15.82 -1.06 -7.48
C PHE A 204 -16.60 -0.72 -8.75
N TYR A 205 -15.88 -0.51 -9.86
CA TYR A 205 -16.50 -0.27 -11.15
C TYR A 205 -17.39 -1.42 -11.59
N GLN A 206 -16.91 -2.66 -11.47
CA GLN A 206 -17.67 -3.85 -11.85
C GLN A 206 -19.02 -3.95 -11.15
N VAL A 207 -19.01 -3.72 -9.84
CA VAL A 207 -20.21 -3.85 -8.99
C VAL A 207 -21.19 -2.72 -9.26
N ASN A 208 -20.69 -1.51 -9.50
CA ASN A 208 -21.51 -0.31 -9.57
C ASN A 208 -21.78 0.20 -10.99
N ARG A 209 -21.19 -0.41 -12.04
CA ARG A 209 -21.22 0.12 -13.43
C ARG A 209 -22.62 0.39 -14.00
N ALA A 210 -23.64 -0.32 -13.52
CA ALA A 210 -25.01 -0.10 -13.97
C ALA A 210 -25.59 1.25 -13.49
N GLN A 211 -24.98 1.83 -12.45
CA GLN A 211 -25.37 3.11 -11.84
C GLN A 211 -24.37 4.23 -12.17
N LEU A 212 -23.18 3.87 -12.65
CA LEU A 212 -22.14 4.82 -13.00
C LEU A 212 -22.28 5.25 -14.46
N GLY A 213 -22.17 6.57 -14.69
CA GLY A 213 -22.05 7.15 -16.03
C GLY A 213 -20.62 7.09 -16.57
N THR A 214 -20.36 7.83 -17.63
CA THR A 214 -19.00 8.03 -18.18
C THR A 214 -18.34 9.31 -17.63
N ASP A 215 -19.04 10.08 -16.82
CA ASP A 215 -18.57 11.30 -16.18
C ASP A 215 -17.84 11.05 -14.86
N ILE A 216 -17.07 9.98 -14.83
CA ILE A 216 -16.33 9.52 -13.64
C ILE A 216 -14.85 9.26 -13.91
N ALA A 217 -14.05 9.33 -12.86
CA ALA A 217 -12.70 8.80 -12.84
C ALA A 217 -12.53 7.83 -11.66
N LEU A 218 -11.83 6.72 -11.92
CA LEU A 218 -11.41 5.77 -10.91
C LEU A 218 -9.94 6.00 -10.63
N VAL A 219 -9.54 5.99 -9.37
CA VAL A 219 -8.16 6.28 -8.96
C VAL A 219 -7.67 5.22 -8.00
N SER A 220 -6.46 4.71 -8.23
CA SER A 220 -5.72 3.91 -7.25
C SER A 220 -4.53 4.68 -6.73
N LEU A 221 -4.42 4.77 -5.41
CA LEU A 221 -3.31 5.41 -4.72
C LEU A 221 -2.15 4.44 -4.43
N GLY A 222 -2.39 3.12 -4.57
CA GLY A 222 -1.37 2.07 -4.47
C GLY A 222 -0.89 1.78 -3.04
N GLY A 223 -1.80 1.82 -2.08
CA GLY A 223 -1.56 1.62 -0.65
C GLY A 223 -1.42 2.95 0.09
N THR A 224 -0.37 3.10 0.90
CA THR A 224 -0.13 4.38 1.62
C THR A 224 -0.01 5.53 0.63
N PHE A 225 -0.84 6.53 0.78
CA PHE A 225 -0.95 7.68 -0.11
C PHE A 225 -0.44 8.97 0.52
N SER A 226 -0.29 9.99 -0.30
CA SER A 226 0.07 11.35 0.10
C SER A 226 -1.00 12.35 -0.34
N ASP A 227 -1.09 13.47 0.37
CA ASP A 227 -2.00 14.57 0.00
C ASP A 227 -1.74 15.08 -1.42
N ARG A 228 -0.48 15.02 -1.89
CA ARG A 228 -0.09 15.46 -3.24
C ARG A 228 -0.71 14.60 -4.33
N GLN A 229 -0.88 13.30 -4.11
CA GLN A 229 -1.56 12.42 -5.07
C GLN A 229 -3.03 12.85 -5.23
N ILE A 230 -3.73 13.04 -4.10
CA ILE A 230 -5.14 13.45 -4.10
C ILE A 230 -5.30 14.82 -4.74
N THR A 231 -4.49 15.79 -4.30
CA THR A 231 -4.52 17.17 -4.82
C THR A 231 -4.28 17.18 -6.33
N GLY A 232 -3.23 16.49 -6.81
CA GLY A 232 -2.91 16.44 -8.24
C GLY A 232 -4.02 15.81 -9.10
N VAL A 233 -4.70 14.78 -8.58
CA VAL A 233 -5.87 14.21 -9.27
C VAL A 233 -7.04 15.20 -9.29
N MET A 234 -7.33 15.87 -8.17
CA MET A 234 -8.44 16.84 -8.09
C MET A 234 -8.17 18.09 -8.91
N GLU A 235 -6.93 18.53 -9.05
CA GLU A 235 -6.55 19.61 -9.98
C GLU A 235 -6.83 19.26 -11.44
N ARG A 236 -6.68 17.97 -11.81
CA ARG A 236 -7.05 17.47 -13.14
C ARG A 236 -8.58 17.50 -13.37
N PHE A 237 -9.38 17.29 -12.32
CA PHE A 237 -10.83 17.21 -12.40
C PHE A 237 -11.51 18.30 -11.52
N PRO A 238 -11.40 19.57 -11.91
CA PRO A 238 -11.76 20.70 -11.04
C PRO A 238 -13.23 20.77 -10.65
N ASP A 239 -14.12 20.21 -11.48
CA ASP A 239 -15.57 20.23 -11.25
C ASP A 239 -16.09 18.94 -10.57
N ALA A 240 -15.19 18.02 -10.23
CA ALA A 240 -15.55 16.73 -9.68
C ALA A 240 -15.64 16.73 -8.15
N ARG A 241 -16.47 15.84 -7.62
CA ARG A 241 -16.46 15.47 -6.19
C ARG A 241 -15.58 14.26 -5.96
N ALA A 242 -14.81 14.30 -4.89
CA ALA A 242 -14.01 13.16 -4.41
C ALA A 242 -14.87 12.23 -3.55
N TYR A 243 -14.73 10.94 -3.77
CA TYR A 243 -15.35 9.88 -2.97
C TYR A 243 -14.27 8.94 -2.49
N ASP A 244 -14.30 8.64 -1.20
CA ASP A 244 -13.46 7.66 -0.55
C ASP A 244 -14.11 6.28 -0.66
N CYS A 245 -13.38 5.33 -1.23
CA CYS A 245 -13.75 3.93 -1.41
C CYS A 245 -12.69 3.00 -0.79
N PHE A 246 -12.09 3.40 0.34
CA PHE A 246 -11.13 2.60 1.08
C PHE A 246 -11.84 1.58 1.97
N ASP A 247 -11.10 0.55 2.38
CA ASP A 247 -11.61 -0.44 3.32
C ASP A 247 -11.81 0.21 4.70
N ASN A 248 -12.87 -0.20 5.40
CA ASN A 248 -13.15 0.23 6.77
C ASN A 248 -12.47 -0.74 7.76
N ASP A 249 -11.14 -0.74 7.81
CA ASP A 249 -10.37 -1.58 8.75
C ASP A 249 -10.37 -1.03 10.20
#